data_81bd188bdca3c5051967c740d66daa83
#
_entry.id   81bd188bdca3c5051967c740d66daa83
#
_cell.length_a   1.000
_cell.length_b   1.000
_cell.length_c   1.000
_cell.angle_alpha   90.00
_cell.angle_beta   90.00
_cell.angle_gamma   90.00
#
_symmetry.space_group_name_H-M   'P 1'
#
loop_
_entity.id
_entity.type
_entity.pdbx_description
1 polymer ?
#
loop_
_entity_poly.entity_id
_entity_poly.type
_entity_poly.pdbx_seq_one_letter_code
_entity_poly.pdbx_strand_id
1 'polypeptide(L)'
;DVERSRGLGDVYKRQDVEPTLTKYDTVVGDGDAGETLRHCAEAVLQYLKENKIPLDRATSTVLGITEAQESSMGGTSGALYAIYLTGLVQGLLKSTQSNDEVATVKHWASAANHAFQSLGKYTPARPGDRTLVDALEPFCRTLASEAESGKSAKEALKAAVDASKEGAEKTRDMTARLGRATYVGETSEKVPDPGAWGIWALVEGIYKVL
;
A
#
# COMPACT_ATOMS: atom_id res chain seq x y z
N ASP A 1 2.62 -22.59 14.94
CA ASP A 1 3.96 -22.45 14.31
C ASP A 1 3.97 -22.73 12.80
N VAL A 2 3.20 -23.69 12.27
CA VAL A 2 3.12 -23.99 10.83
C VAL A 2 2.34 -22.88 10.07
N GLU A 3 1.31 -22.29 10.64
CA GLU A 3 0.56 -21.18 10.02
C GLU A 3 1.34 -19.86 10.01
N ARG A 4 2.12 -19.59 11.06
CA ARG A 4 3.07 -18.45 11.05
C ARG A 4 4.15 -18.60 9.99
N SER A 5 4.63 -19.82 9.71
CA SER A 5 5.64 -20.05 8.69
C SER A 5 5.07 -19.97 7.27
N ARG A 6 3.76 -20.27 7.07
CA ARG A 6 3.09 -20.11 5.76
C ARG A 6 2.96 -18.63 5.38
N GLY A 7 2.55 -17.75 6.31
CA GLY A 7 2.47 -16.31 6.06
C GLY A 7 3.83 -15.69 5.72
N LEU A 8 4.91 -16.14 6.36
CA LEU A 8 6.28 -15.73 6.03
C LEU A 8 6.74 -16.27 4.67
N GLY A 9 6.38 -17.52 4.32
CA GLY A 9 6.72 -18.12 3.02
C GLY A 9 6.04 -17.41 1.83
N ASP A 10 4.82 -16.89 2.02
CA ASP A 10 4.09 -16.17 0.97
C ASP A 10 4.58 -14.72 0.80
N VAL A 11 5.19 -14.13 1.82
CA VAL A 11 5.93 -12.86 1.68
C VAL A 11 7.20 -13.05 0.84
N TYR A 12 7.88 -14.19 0.94
CA TYR A 12 9.03 -14.54 0.08
C TYR A 12 8.63 -14.77 -1.39
N LYS A 13 7.42 -15.30 -1.67
CA LYS A 13 6.91 -15.45 -3.05
C LYS A 13 6.61 -14.12 -3.75
N ARG A 14 6.67 -12.99 -3.05
CA ARG A 14 6.56 -11.63 -3.62
C ARG A 14 7.83 -11.15 -4.32
N GLN A 15 8.88 -11.93 -4.37
CA GLN A 15 10.03 -11.67 -5.23
C GLN A 15 9.64 -11.56 -6.71
N ASP A 16 8.45 -12.09 -7.09
CA ASP A 16 7.92 -11.97 -8.45
C ASP A 16 7.43 -10.55 -8.82
N VAL A 17 7.17 -9.68 -7.84
CA VAL A 17 6.67 -8.31 -8.06
C VAL A 17 7.81 -7.32 -8.27
N GLU A 18 8.92 -7.50 -7.56
CA GLU A 18 10.11 -6.65 -7.65
C GLU A 18 10.64 -6.52 -9.09
N PRO A 19 10.89 -7.61 -9.86
CA PRO A 19 11.37 -7.48 -11.23
C PRO A 19 10.40 -6.71 -12.14
N THR A 20 9.09 -6.86 -11.93
CA THR A 20 8.08 -6.14 -12.70
C THR A 20 8.08 -4.65 -12.36
N LEU A 21 8.16 -4.31 -11.08
CA LEU A 21 8.24 -2.91 -10.62
C LEU A 21 9.52 -2.24 -11.13
N THR A 22 10.66 -2.89 -10.99
CA THR A 22 11.95 -2.42 -11.51
C THR A 22 11.89 -2.21 -13.02
N LYS A 23 11.28 -3.16 -13.77
CA LYS A 23 11.10 -3.01 -15.21
C LYS A 23 10.25 -1.78 -15.54
N TYR A 24 9.10 -1.59 -14.87
CA TYR A 24 8.24 -0.43 -15.13
C TYR A 24 8.94 0.87 -14.79
N ASP A 25 9.62 0.90 -13.66
CA ASP A 25 10.33 2.10 -13.22
C ASP A 25 11.56 2.42 -14.08
N THR A 26 12.23 1.43 -14.64
CA THR A 26 13.31 1.64 -15.63
C THR A 26 12.82 2.35 -16.90
N VAL A 27 11.55 2.16 -17.26
CA VAL A 27 10.93 2.80 -18.44
C VAL A 27 10.57 4.27 -18.15
N VAL A 28 10.12 4.58 -16.92
CA VAL A 28 9.52 5.89 -16.59
C VAL A 28 10.17 6.62 -15.43
N GLY A 29 11.23 6.06 -14.85
CA GLY A 29 11.94 6.59 -13.67
C GLY A 29 13.42 6.26 -13.69
N ASP A 30 13.96 5.94 -12.53
CA ASP A 30 15.37 5.57 -12.32
C ASP A 30 15.60 4.08 -12.03
N GLY A 31 14.53 3.26 -12.04
CA GLY A 31 14.60 1.81 -11.95
C GLY A 31 14.81 1.25 -10.54
N ASP A 32 14.59 2.03 -9.49
CA ASP A 32 14.86 1.63 -8.11
C ASP A 32 13.59 1.28 -7.28
N ALA A 33 12.38 1.49 -7.84
CA ALA A 33 11.13 1.31 -7.10
C ALA A 33 10.93 -0.11 -6.59
N GLY A 34 11.30 -1.13 -7.38
CA GLY A 34 11.20 -2.54 -6.97
C GLY A 34 12.14 -2.86 -5.81
N GLU A 35 13.39 -2.42 -5.89
CA GLU A 35 14.39 -2.61 -4.84
C GLU A 35 14.00 -1.88 -3.55
N THR A 36 13.50 -0.66 -3.65
CA THR A 36 13.02 0.14 -2.51
C THR A 36 11.89 -0.59 -1.77
N LEU A 37 10.89 -1.11 -2.47
CA LEU A 37 9.81 -1.88 -1.84
C LEU A 37 10.28 -3.22 -1.26
N ARG A 38 11.24 -3.88 -1.91
CA ARG A 38 11.85 -5.10 -1.39
C ARG A 38 12.58 -4.84 -0.07
N HIS A 39 13.42 -3.81 -0.01
CA HIS A 39 14.12 -3.42 1.23
C HIS A 39 13.15 -3.09 2.36
N CYS A 40 12.04 -2.41 2.06
CA CYS A 40 10.99 -2.16 3.05
C CYS A 40 10.37 -3.46 3.58
N ALA A 41 10.04 -4.40 2.70
CA ALA A 41 9.48 -5.68 3.10
C ALA A 41 10.47 -6.49 3.96
N GLU A 42 11.75 -6.49 3.61
CA GLU A 42 12.82 -7.13 4.38
C GLU A 42 12.97 -6.50 5.77
N ALA A 43 12.90 -5.16 5.88
CA ALA A 43 12.95 -4.46 7.16
C ALA A 43 11.76 -4.82 8.06
N VAL A 44 10.54 -4.84 7.51
CA VAL A 44 9.34 -5.28 8.25
C VAL A 44 9.51 -6.72 8.76
N LEU A 45 10.00 -7.63 7.92
CA LEU A 45 10.27 -9.02 8.33
C LEU A 45 11.34 -9.11 9.42
N GLN A 46 12.38 -8.29 9.32
CA GLN A 46 13.43 -8.23 10.34
C GLN A 46 12.88 -7.74 11.69
N TYR A 47 12.09 -6.65 11.69
CA TYR A 47 11.43 -6.13 12.88
C TYR A 47 10.48 -7.15 13.53
N LEU A 48 9.74 -7.92 12.71
CA LEU A 48 8.91 -9.02 13.20
C LEU A 48 9.74 -10.12 13.88
N LYS A 49 10.85 -10.54 13.27
CA LYS A 49 11.78 -11.55 13.84
C LYS A 49 12.39 -11.08 15.15
N GLU A 50 12.68 -9.79 15.28
CA GLU A 50 13.25 -9.16 16.47
C GLU A 50 12.19 -8.81 17.53
N ASN A 51 10.91 -9.17 17.31
CA ASN A 51 9.77 -8.81 18.19
C ASN A 51 9.62 -7.30 18.41
N LYS A 52 10.03 -6.48 17.48
CA LYS A 52 9.87 -5.02 17.50
C LYS A 52 8.49 -4.56 17.04
N ILE A 53 7.75 -5.41 16.31
CA ILE A 53 6.37 -5.14 15.90
C ILE A 53 5.43 -5.90 16.85
N PRO A 54 4.69 -5.21 17.75
CA PRO A 54 3.67 -5.84 18.56
C PRO A 54 2.52 -6.36 17.67
N LEU A 55 2.00 -7.55 17.97
CA LEU A 55 0.92 -8.19 17.20
C LEU A 55 -0.39 -8.32 18.01
N ASP A 56 -0.45 -7.67 19.17
CA ASP A 56 -1.58 -7.68 20.08
C ASP A 56 -2.72 -6.73 19.63
N ARG A 57 -2.36 -5.61 18.98
CA ARG A 57 -3.31 -4.57 18.57
C ARG A 57 -3.00 -4.04 17.17
N ALA A 58 -4.06 -3.78 16.39
CA ALA A 58 -3.92 -3.24 15.04
C ALA A 58 -3.10 -1.94 15.00
N THR A 59 -3.32 -1.02 15.95
CA THR A 59 -2.61 0.26 16.04
C THR A 59 -1.12 0.10 16.31
N SER A 60 -0.75 -0.73 17.28
CA SER A 60 0.65 -1.02 17.61
C SER A 60 1.37 -1.74 16.47
N THR A 61 0.66 -2.67 15.82
CA THR A 61 1.20 -3.41 14.66
C THR A 61 1.49 -2.46 13.50
N VAL A 62 0.53 -1.59 13.14
CA VAL A 62 0.73 -0.62 12.04
C VAL A 62 1.82 0.39 12.41
N LEU A 63 1.90 0.83 13.68
CA LEU A 63 2.97 1.72 14.13
C LEU A 63 4.36 1.07 13.97
N GLY A 64 4.54 -0.17 14.42
CA GLY A 64 5.80 -0.88 14.24
C GLY A 64 6.16 -1.14 12.77
N ILE A 65 5.16 -1.37 11.90
CA ILE A 65 5.37 -1.43 10.45
C ILE A 65 5.82 -0.05 9.91
N THR A 66 5.24 1.05 10.42
CA THR A 66 5.62 2.41 10.03
C THR A 66 7.08 2.69 10.39
N GLU A 67 7.51 2.34 11.60
CA GLU A 67 8.91 2.49 12.04
C GLU A 67 9.90 1.70 11.16
N ALA A 68 9.55 0.46 10.82
CA ALA A 68 10.36 -0.35 9.90
C ALA A 68 10.44 0.26 8.49
N GLN A 69 9.32 0.78 7.99
CA GLN A 69 9.23 1.45 6.69
C GLN A 69 10.08 2.74 6.68
N GLU A 70 9.96 3.60 7.71
CA GLU A 70 10.73 4.85 7.81
C GLU A 70 12.23 4.59 7.90
N SER A 71 12.64 3.50 8.53
CA SER A 71 14.06 3.12 8.64
C SER A 71 14.67 2.61 7.34
N SER A 72 13.84 2.20 6.36
CA SER A 72 14.27 1.46 5.17
C SER A 72 13.90 2.11 3.84
N MET A 73 12.91 3.00 3.81
CA MET A 73 12.48 3.70 2.60
C MET A 73 12.78 5.19 2.69
N GLY A 74 13.61 5.66 1.76
CA GLY A 74 13.89 7.08 1.57
C GLY A 74 13.06 7.73 0.46
N GLY A 75 13.41 8.97 0.15
CA GLY A 75 12.85 9.72 -0.97
C GLY A 75 11.36 10.04 -0.85
N THR A 76 10.76 10.40 -1.98
CA THR A 76 9.34 10.78 -2.04
C THR A 76 8.43 9.60 -1.69
N SER A 77 8.74 8.40 -2.18
CA SER A 77 7.96 7.20 -1.89
C SER A 77 7.93 6.91 -0.40
N GLY A 78 9.10 6.92 0.27
CA GLY A 78 9.19 6.70 1.71
C GLY A 78 8.32 7.69 2.50
N ALA A 79 8.37 8.99 2.16
CA ALA A 79 7.55 10.01 2.81
C ALA A 79 6.04 9.77 2.61
N LEU A 80 5.60 9.43 1.40
CA LEU A 80 4.18 9.17 1.10
C LEU A 80 3.66 7.94 1.85
N TYR A 81 4.45 6.85 1.90
CA TYR A 81 4.09 5.66 2.68
C TYR A 81 4.02 5.96 4.18
N ALA A 82 5.00 6.69 4.74
CA ALA A 82 5.00 7.08 6.17
C ALA A 82 3.77 7.92 6.53
N ILE A 83 3.43 8.92 5.71
CA ILE A 83 2.24 9.75 5.92
C ILE A 83 0.96 8.91 5.88
N TYR A 84 0.84 8.00 4.90
CA TYR A 84 -0.33 7.12 4.81
C TYR A 84 -0.44 6.18 6.00
N LEU A 85 0.64 5.49 6.38
CA LEU A 85 0.65 4.56 7.51
C LEU A 85 0.38 5.27 8.84
N THR A 86 0.98 6.44 9.07
CA THR A 86 0.67 7.29 10.24
C THR A 86 -0.80 7.71 10.25
N GLY A 87 -1.35 8.08 9.10
CA GLY A 87 -2.78 8.37 8.94
C GLY A 87 -3.66 7.16 9.24
N LEU A 88 -3.21 5.96 8.87
CA LEU A 88 -3.91 4.70 9.16
C LEU A 88 -3.97 4.41 10.67
N VAL A 89 -2.85 4.61 11.39
CA VAL A 89 -2.81 4.51 12.86
C VAL A 89 -3.80 5.50 13.49
N GLN A 90 -3.78 6.76 13.06
CA GLN A 90 -4.70 7.77 13.58
C GLN A 90 -6.17 7.45 13.28
N GLY A 91 -6.45 6.91 12.10
CA GLY A 91 -7.78 6.45 11.71
C GLY A 91 -8.27 5.28 12.55
N LEU A 92 -7.42 4.30 12.83
CA LEU A 92 -7.73 3.18 13.72
C LEU A 92 -8.04 3.67 15.15
N LEU A 93 -7.20 4.56 15.71
CA LEU A 93 -7.43 5.15 17.03
C LEU A 93 -8.75 5.92 17.14
N LYS A 94 -9.21 6.52 16.04
CA LYS A 94 -10.49 7.25 16.02
C LYS A 94 -11.71 6.35 15.84
N SER A 95 -11.54 5.22 15.15
CA SER A 95 -12.66 4.32 14.80
C SER A 95 -12.92 3.25 15.84
N THR A 96 -11.92 2.89 16.66
CA THR A 96 -12.11 1.93 17.79
C THR A 96 -12.53 2.66 19.05
N GLN A 97 -13.52 2.12 19.78
CA GLN A 97 -14.04 2.74 21.01
C GLN A 97 -13.16 2.50 22.23
N SER A 98 -12.34 1.44 22.20
CA SER A 98 -11.39 1.10 23.25
C SER A 98 -10.11 0.53 22.66
N ASN A 99 -9.02 0.63 23.43
CA ASN A 99 -7.73 0.07 23.02
C ASN A 99 -7.73 -1.48 22.92
N ASP A 100 -8.72 -2.16 23.49
CA ASP A 100 -8.82 -3.63 23.49
C ASP A 100 -9.82 -4.16 22.45
N GLU A 101 -10.43 -3.28 21.67
CA GLU A 101 -11.38 -3.67 20.63
C GLU A 101 -10.66 -4.27 19.41
N VAL A 102 -11.12 -5.44 18.97
CA VAL A 102 -10.62 -6.07 17.75
C VAL A 102 -11.09 -5.26 16.54
N ALA A 103 -10.13 -4.81 15.73
CA ALA A 103 -10.43 -4.00 14.56
C ALA A 103 -11.21 -4.82 13.51
N THR A 104 -12.42 -4.38 13.21
CA THR A 104 -13.30 -4.96 12.18
C THR A 104 -12.97 -4.39 10.80
N VAL A 105 -13.54 -4.98 9.74
CA VAL A 105 -13.39 -4.44 8.37
C VAL A 105 -13.88 -2.99 8.27
N LYS A 106 -14.91 -2.58 9.03
CA LYS A 106 -15.38 -1.19 9.07
C LYS A 106 -14.36 -0.25 9.69
N HIS A 107 -13.68 -0.68 10.75
CA HIS A 107 -12.60 0.10 11.36
C HIS A 107 -11.43 0.29 10.40
N TRP A 108 -11.01 -0.77 9.70
CA TRP A 108 -9.96 -0.70 8.70
C TRP A 108 -10.35 0.17 7.49
N ALA A 109 -11.59 0.07 7.02
CA ALA A 109 -12.09 0.89 5.92
C ALA A 109 -12.13 2.39 6.29
N SER A 110 -12.64 2.71 7.49
CA SER A 110 -12.64 4.07 8.02
C SER A 110 -11.22 4.61 8.17
N ALA A 111 -10.30 3.80 8.72
CA ALA A 111 -8.91 4.17 8.90
C ALA A 111 -8.18 4.38 7.57
N ALA A 112 -8.39 3.52 6.57
CA ALA A 112 -7.81 3.67 5.23
C ALA A 112 -8.28 4.96 4.55
N ASN A 113 -9.57 5.29 4.69
CA ASN A 113 -10.12 6.53 4.17
C ASN A 113 -9.54 7.77 4.88
N HIS A 114 -9.41 7.71 6.21
CA HIS A 114 -8.75 8.76 6.99
C HIS A 114 -7.29 8.96 6.56
N ALA A 115 -6.55 7.87 6.36
CA ALA A 115 -5.17 7.89 5.89
C ALA A 115 -5.04 8.53 4.50
N PHE A 116 -5.94 8.15 3.58
CA PHE A 116 -5.98 8.73 2.23
C PHE A 116 -6.27 10.24 2.26
N GLN A 117 -7.24 10.68 3.06
CA GLN A 117 -7.54 12.10 3.24
C GLN A 117 -6.35 12.85 3.86
N SER A 118 -5.64 12.23 4.80
CA SER A 118 -4.44 12.80 5.40
C SER A 118 -3.31 12.94 4.38
N LEU A 119 -3.07 11.91 3.57
CA LEU A 119 -2.10 11.93 2.48
C LEU A 119 -2.37 13.10 1.51
N GLY A 120 -3.63 13.31 1.14
CA GLY A 120 -4.05 14.38 0.22
C GLY A 120 -3.75 15.82 0.69
N LYS A 121 -3.36 16.01 1.97
CA LYS A 121 -2.94 17.33 2.52
C LYS A 121 -1.45 17.60 2.24
N TYR A 122 -0.66 16.56 2.01
CA TYR A 122 0.80 16.65 1.88
C TYR A 122 1.29 16.41 0.45
N THR A 123 0.42 15.94 -0.44
CA THR A 123 0.75 15.79 -1.86
C THR A 123 -0.30 16.46 -2.75
N PRO A 124 0.10 17.12 -3.85
CA PRO A 124 -0.82 17.63 -4.86
C PRO A 124 -1.44 16.53 -5.72
N ALA A 125 -0.91 15.29 -5.68
CA ALA A 125 -1.36 14.18 -6.51
C ALA A 125 -2.86 13.89 -6.33
N ARG A 126 -3.55 13.72 -7.47
CA ARG A 126 -4.98 13.41 -7.54
C ARG A 126 -5.20 12.23 -8.49
N PRO A 127 -6.36 11.55 -8.42
CA PRO A 127 -6.72 10.55 -9.42
C PRO A 127 -6.63 11.12 -10.83
N GLY A 128 -5.94 10.40 -11.73
CA GLY A 128 -5.66 10.82 -13.09
C GLY A 128 -4.29 11.49 -13.30
N ASP A 129 -3.49 11.65 -12.27
CA ASP A 129 -2.15 12.26 -12.36
C ASP A 129 -1.03 11.24 -12.66
N ARG A 130 -1.39 9.95 -12.81
CA ARG A 130 -0.45 8.83 -13.03
C ARG A 130 0.52 8.69 -11.88
N THR A 131 -0.01 8.35 -10.70
CA THR A 131 0.74 8.16 -9.46
C THR A 131 0.16 7.00 -8.64
N LEU A 132 0.77 6.69 -7.50
CA LEU A 132 0.23 5.71 -6.53
C LEU A 132 -1.23 6.01 -6.12
N VAL A 133 -1.68 7.28 -6.23
CA VAL A 133 -3.05 7.69 -5.88
C VAL A 133 -4.09 7.02 -6.76
N ASP A 134 -3.74 6.72 -8.01
CA ASP A 134 -4.65 6.08 -8.98
C ASP A 134 -5.01 4.63 -8.62
N ALA A 135 -4.18 3.97 -7.80
CA ALA A 135 -4.50 2.65 -7.24
C ALA A 135 -5.04 2.74 -5.81
N LEU A 136 -4.56 3.70 -5.01
CA LEU A 136 -4.90 3.84 -3.59
C LEU A 136 -6.32 4.40 -3.38
N GLU A 137 -6.73 5.40 -4.17
CA GLU A 137 -8.09 5.97 -4.08
C GLU A 137 -9.17 4.91 -4.32
N PRO A 138 -9.18 4.18 -5.45
CA PRO A 138 -10.20 3.18 -5.69
C PRO A 138 -10.18 2.05 -4.66
N PHE A 139 -9.01 1.68 -4.13
CA PHE A 139 -8.91 0.75 -3.01
C PHE A 139 -9.67 1.25 -1.78
N CYS A 140 -9.33 2.44 -1.30
CA CYS A 140 -9.93 2.99 -0.07
C CYS A 140 -11.43 3.19 -0.23
N ARG A 141 -11.88 3.74 -1.35
CA ARG A 141 -13.28 4.00 -1.66
C ARG A 141 -14.09 2.71 -1.75
N THR A 142 -13.59 1.70 -2.45
CA THR A 142 -14.28 0.42 -2.60
C THR A 142 -14.33 -0.34 -1.28
N LEU A 143 -13.22 -0.37 -0.51
CA LEU A 143 -13.20 -1.00 0.80
C LEU A 143 -14.26 -0.39 1.73
N ALA A 144 -14.40 0.94 1.73
CA ALA A 144 -15.40 1.63 2.54
C ALA A 144 -16.83 1.26 2.10
N SER A 145 -17.12 1.30 0.81
CA SER A 145 -18.44 0.96 0.27
C SER A 145 -18.85 -0.49 0.59
N GLU A 146 -17.92 -1.42 0.42
CA GLU A 146 -18.17 -2.83 0.66
C GLU A 146 -18.31 -3.16 2.15
N ALA A 147 -17.54 -2.52 3.01
CA ALA A 147 -17.67 -2.65 4.46
C ALA A 147 -19.02 -2.11 4.97
N GLU A 148 -19.50 -0.99 4.41
CA GLU A 148 -20.82 -0.44 4.75
C GLU A 148 -21.96 -1.33 4.25
N SER A 149 -21.80 -2.01 3.11
CA SER A 149 -22.81 -2.94 2.59
C SER A 149 -22.93 -4.25 3.40
N GLY A 150 -22.10 -4.42 4.44
CA GLY A 150 -22.15 -5.57 5.34
C GLY A 150 -21.49 -6.84 4.80
N LYS A 151 -20.65 -6.72 3.76
CA LYS A 151 -19.86 -7.85 3.26
C LYS A 151 -18.82 -8.32 4.27
N SER A 152 -18.44 -9.57 4.17
CA SER A 152 -17.33 -10.11 4.97
C SER A 152 -16.02 -9.38 4.67
N ALA A 153 -15.07 -9.42 5.61
CA ALA A 153 -13.77 -8.80 5.43
C ALA A 153 -13.06 -9.27 4.15
N LYS A 154 -13.15 -10.56 3.86
CA LYS A 154 -12.55 -11.16 2.67
C LYS A 154 -13.19 -10.67 1.37
N GLU A 155 -14.51 -10.58 1.30
CA GLU A 155 -15.24 -10.09 0.12
C GLU A 155 -14.99 -8.59 -0.11
N ALA A 156 -15.06 -7.79 0.96
CA ALA A 156 -14.79 -6.36 0.87
C ALA A 156 -13.35 -6.07 0.42
N LEU A 157 -12.36 -6.79 1.00
CA LEU A 157 -10.97 -6.65 0.60
C LEU A 157 -10.74 -7.11 -0.84
N LYS A 158 -11.37 -8.23 -1.27
CA LYS A 158 -11.25 -8.70 -2.66
C LYS A 158 -11.70 -7.64 -3.66
N ALA A 159 -12.88 -7.06 -3.44
CA ALA A 159 -13.40 -6.01 -4.31
C ALA A 159 -12.49 -4.77 -4.33
N ALA A 160 -11.95 -4.36 -3.17
CA ALA A 160 -11.04 -3.25 -3.06
C ALA A 160 -9.70 -3.51 -3.79
N VAL A 161 -9.16 -4.72 -3.69
CA VAL A 161 -7.94 -5.13 -4.40
C VAL A 161 -8.15 -5.13 -5.90
N ASP A 162 -9.30 -5.62 -6.39
CA ASP A 162 -9.63 -5.60 -7.81
C ASP A 162 -9.74 -4.16 -8.34
N ALA A 163 -10.38 -3.27 -7.58
CA ALA A 163 -10.46 -1.85 -7.92
C ALA A 163 -9.08 -1.16 -7.93
N SER A 164 -8.20 -1.52 -6.97
CA SER A 164 -6.81 -1.05 -6.96
C SER A 164 -6.04 -1.50 -8.19
N LYS A 165 -6.21 -2.77 -8.60
CA LYS A 165 -5.59 -3.32 -9.80
C LYS A 165 -6.02 -2.57 -11.06
N GLU A 166 -7.32 -2.39 -11.20
CA GLU A 166 -7.89 -1.65 -12.34
C GLU A 166 -7.35 -0.21 -12.40
N GLY A 167 -7.26 0.45 -11.24
CA GLY A 167 -6.65 1.78 -11.12
C GLY A 167 -5.19 1.80 -11.55
N ALA A 168 -4.39 0.85 -11.07
CA ALA A 168 -2.98 0.72 -11.45
C ALA A 168 -2.81 0.45 -12.95
N GLU A 169 -3.61 -0.45 -13.54
CA GLU A 169 -3.56 -0.75 -14.99
C GLU A 169 -3.92 0.47 -15.85
N LYS A 170 -4.90 1.25 -15.44
CA LYS A 170 -5.32 2.46 -16.15
C LYS A 170 -4.21 3.51 -16.27
N THR A 171 -3.26 3.54 -15.34
CA THR A 171 -2.15 4.49 -15.39
C THR A 171 -1.26 4.32 -16.62
N ARG A 172 -1.30 3.17 -17.28
CA ARG A 172 -0.58 2.87 -18.52
C ARG A 172 -0.86 3.89 -19.63
N ASP A 173 -2.11 4.34 -19.74
CA ASP A 173 -2.57 5.24 -20.81
C ASP A 173 -2.71 6.70 -20.34
N MET A 174 -2.31 6.98 -19.09
CA MET A 174 -2.33 8.33 -18.54
C MET A 174 -1.04 9.09 -18.84
N THR A 175 -1.14 10.40 -18.99
CA THR A 175 0.03 11.29 -19.02
C THR A 175 0.47 11.60 -17.59
N ALA A 176 1.74 11.41 -17.28
CA ALA A 176 2.30 11.76 -15.98
C ALA A 176 2.27 13.28 -15.76
N ARG A 177 1.73 13.70 -14.62
CA ARG A 177 1.69 15.11 -14.21
C ARG A 177 2.62 15.41 -13.04
N LEU A 178 3.05 14.37 -12.33
CA LEU A 178 3.91 14.46 -11.16
C LEU A 178 4.97 13.35 -11.17
N GLY A 179 6.01 13.54 -10.38
CA GLY A 179 7.06 12.55 -10.21
C GLY A 179 8.04 12.49 -11.39
N ARG A 180 8.92 11.47 -11.35
CA ARG A 180 10.02 11.32 -12.31
C ARG A 180 9.55 11.05 -13.74
N ALA A 181 8.42 10.38 -13.89
CA ALA A 181 7.84 10.10 -15.21
C ALA A 181 7.55 11.36 -16.05
N THR A 182 7.45 12.54 -15.43
CA THR A 182 7.28 13.81 -16.16
C THR A 182 8.54 14.25 -16.91
N TYR A 183 9.72 13.76 -16.51
CA TYR A 183 11.00 14.12 -17.15
C TYR A 183 11.37 13.18 -18.29
N VAL A 184 10.79 11.99 -18.34
CA VAL A 184 11.12 10.96 -19.35
C VAL A 184 10.41 11.23 -20.68
N GLY A 185 9.29 11.99 -20.64
CA GLY A 185 8.46 12.27 -21.83
C GLY A 185 7.65 11.07 -22.31
N GLU A 186 7.22 11.10 -23.57
CA GLU A 186 6.51 9.96 -24.18
C GLU A 186 7.50 8.84 -24.48
N THR A 187 7.31 7.71 -23.82
CA THR A 187 8.09 6.48 -24.08
C THR A 187 7.39 5.64 -25.13
N SER A 188 8.17 4.89 -25.93
CA SER A 188 7.62 3.93 -26.90
C SER A 188 6.92 2.74 -26.20
N GLU A 189 7.32 2.42 -24.98
CA GLU A 189 6.72 1.36 -24.16
C GLU A 189 5.78 1.97 -23.12
N LYS A 190 4.49 1.67 -23.24
CA LYS A 190 3.48 2.07 -22.28
C LYS A 190 3.43 1.08 -21.12
N VAL A 191 3.84 1.49 -19.97
CA VAL A 191 3.81 0.69 -18.73
C VAL A 191 2.93 1.36 -17.67
N PRO A 192 2.35 0.60 -16.73
CA PRO A 192 1.68 1.17 -15.56
C PRO A 192 2.65 2.02 -14.75
N ASP A 193 2.09 2.96 -13.97
CA ASP A 193 2.88 3.70 -12.97
C ASP A 193 3.44 2.74 -11.91
N PRO A 194 4.77 2.76 -11.65
CA PRO A 194 5.39 1.84 -10.69
C PRO A 194 4.83 2.00 -9.27
N GLY A 195 4.52 3.24 -8.85
CA GLY A 195 3.93 3.51 -7.55
C GLY A 195 2.53 2.95 -7.42
N ALA A 196 1.69 3.11 -8.45
CA ALA A 196 0.35 2.52 -8.49
C ALA A 196 0.39 0.99 -8.49
N TRP A 197 1.30 0.41 -9.26
CA TRP A 197 1.50 -1.04 -9.30
C TRP A 197 1.98 -1.59 -7.96
N GLY A 198 2.89 -0.85 -7.28
CA GLY A 198 3.36 -1.18 -5.94
C GLY A 198 2.25 -1.20 -4.88
N ILE A 199 1.35 -0.21 -4.91
CA ILE A 199 0.16 -0.18 -4.03
C ILE A 199 -0.71 -1.41 -4.26
N TRP A 200 -1.07 -1.71 -5.52
CA TRP A 200 -1.86 -2.90 -5.81
C TRP A 200 -1.17 -4.18 -5.31
N ALA A 201 0.12 -4.34 -5.56
CA ALA A 201 0.86 -5.53 -5.14
C ALA A 201 0.87 -5.72 -3.62
N LEU A 202 0.97 -4.63 -2.85
CA LEU A 202 0.89 -4.67 -1.39
C LEU A 202 -0.48 -5.13 -0.90
N VAL A 203 -1.57 -4.53 -1.40
CA VAL A 203 -2.93 -4.87 -0.94
C VAL A 203 -3.36 -6.26 -1.44
N GLU A 204 -2.93 -6.69 -2.63
CA GLU A 204 -3.12 -8.06 -3.10
C GLU A 204 -2.42 -9.06 -2.20
N GLY A 205 -1.21 -8.72 -1.76
CA GLY A 205 -0.49 -9.56 -0.83
C GLY A 205 -1.19 -9.72 0.52
N ILE A 206 -1.83 -8.68 1.05
CA ILE A 206 -2.64 -8.78 2.27
C ILE A 206 -3.85 -9.69 2.03
N TYR A 207 -4.51 -9.55 0.89
CA TYR A 207 -5.65 -10.39 0.53
C TYR A 207 -5.31 -11.88 0.45
N LYS A 208 -4.16 -12.24 -0.10
CA LYS A 208 -3.74 -13.64 -0.30
C LYS A 208 -3.51 -14.42 1.01
N VAL A 209 -3.34 -13.74 2.13
CA VAL A 209 -3.08 -14.35 3.45
C VAL A 209 -4.31 -14.35 4.36
N LEU A 210 -5.44 -13.78 3.95
CA LEU A 210 -6.76 -13.83 4.58
C LEU A 210 -7.59 -15.01 4.06
#